data_a2b8d18b5e0a0802ed48bafb29960197
#
_entry.id   a2b8d18b5e0a0802ed48bafb29960197
#
_cell.length_a   1.000
_cell.length_b   1.000
_cell.length_c   1.000
_cell.angle_alpha   90.00
_cell.angle_beta   90.00
_cell.angle_gamma   90.00
#
_symmetry.space_group_name_H-M   'P 1'
#
loop_
_entity.id
_entity.type
_entity.pdbx_description
1 polymer ?
#
loop_
_entity_poly.entity_id
_entity_poly.type
_entity_poly.pdbx_seq_one_letter_code
_entity_poly.pdbx_strand_id
1 'polypeptide(L)'
;MSKEYRKAMGFTRKDVFQKYLSAKDIKEPNWILIQKQNSRLDNIFTKINQQLSIPYQGNISQDIIDTFMQIKNNNILPRMRNNGRAMEDVYYSWMLGFMAEKVFTPFIIDKLILGKLERNGGDDLTSIDTFKRTGEADLIDKTADVRIDVQCGTGEGVATIKKHKVDQAVKVGGTTYAALFGLMTGTYAFIKLNDLNESKDIHFYANPSWENQLCWDVPEDKFKNWYA
;
A
#
# COMPACT_ATOMS: atom_id res chain seq x y z
N MET A 1 -9.30 -13.31 3.44
CA MET A 1 -8.54 -13.99 2.37
C MET A 1 -9.48 -14.82 1.50
N SER A 2 -9.46 -14.64 0.17
CA SER A 2 -10.46 -15.22 -0.72
C SER A 2 -10.28 -16.74 -0.90
N LYS A 3 -11.38 -17.44 -1.19
CA LYS A 3 -11.39 -18.86 -1.55
C LYS A 3 -10.50 -19.13 -2.78
N GLU A 4 -10.44 -18.19 -3.68
CA GLU A 4 -9.65 -18.24 -4.91
C GLU A 4 -8.15 -18.20 -4.64
N TYR A 5 -7.70 -17.31 -3.74
CA TYR A 5 -6.31 -17.24 -3.33
C TYR A 5 -5.85 -18.55 -2.69
N ARG A 6 -6.64 -19.10 -1.76
CA ARG A 6 -6.35 -20.42 -1.15
C ARG A 6 -6.18 -21.51 -2.19
N LYS A 7 -7.07 -21.55 -3.22
CA LYS A 7 -7.00 -22.54 -4.31
C LYS A 7 -5.77 -22.33 -5.18
N ALA A 8 -5.43 -21.05 -5.47
CA ALA A 8 -4.23 -20.71 -6.23
C ALA A 8 -2.95 -21.14 -5.52
N MET A 9 -2.96 -21.13 -4.18
CA MET A 9 -1.89 -21.65 -3.33
C MET A 9 -1.88 -23.19 -3.23
N GLY A 10 -2.78 -23.91 -3.92
CA GLY A 10 -2.84 -25.37 -3.91
C GLY A 10 -3.53 -25.99 -2.70
N PHE A 11 -4.10 -25.18 -1.80
CA PHE A 11 -4.78 -25.70 -0.61
C PHE A 11 -6.26 -25.96 -0.89
N THR A 12 -6.68 -27.22 -0.81
CA THR A 12 -8.08 -27.62 -0.95
C THR A 12 -8.88 -27.36 0.33
N ARG A 13 -8.25 -27.48 1.50
CA ARG A 13 -8.88 -27.37 2.82
C ARG A 13 -8.53 -26.04 3.49
N LYS A 14 -9.55 -25.41 4.10
CA LYS A 14 -9.41 -24.12 4.79
C LYS A 14 -8.59 -24.20 6.07
N ASP A 15 -8.79 -25.26 6.85
CA ASP A 15 -8.08 -25.50 8.13
C ASP A 15 -6.57 -25.72 7.90
N VAL A 16 -6.21 -26.50 6.88
CA VAL A 16 -4.80 -26.72 6.51
C VAL A 16 -4.15 -25.43 6.05
N PHE A 17 -4.86 -24.64 5.27
CA PHE A 17 -4.38 -23.34 4.83
C PHE A 17 -4.19 -22.35 5.99
N GLN A 18 -5.13 -22.32 6.95
CA GLN A 18 -4.98 -21.49 8.15
C GLN A 18 -3.79 -21.92 9.01
N LYS A 19 -3.57 -23.23 9.16
CA LYS A 19 -2.40 -23.76 9.86
C LYS A 19 -1.08 -23.35 9.15
N TYR A 20 -1.06 -23.39 7.84
CA TYR A 20 0.07 -22.90 7.04
C TYR A 20 0.33 -21.41 7.31
N LEU A 21 -0.72 -20.58 7.29
CA LEU A 21 -0.60 -19.12 7.52
C LEU A 21 -0.15 -18.78 8.95
N SER A 22 -0.54 -19.60 9.94
CA SER A 22 -0.14 -19.39 11.33
C SER A 22 1.26 -19.91 11.67
N ALA A 23 1.88 -20.67 10.77
CA ALA A 23 3.23 -21.16 10.97
C ALA A 23 4.23 -19.98 10.96
N LYS A 24 4.88 -19.77 12.09
CA LYS A 24 5.83 -18.65 12.28
C LYS A 24 7.19 -18.86 11.59
N ASP A 25 7.46 -20.07 11.12
CA ASP A 25 8.77 -20.49 10.66
C ASP A 25 8.91 -20.62 9.14
N ILE A 26 7.90 -20.19 8.36
CA ILE A 26 7.99 -20.18 6.89
C ILE A 26 8.88 -19.00 6.49
N LYS A 27 10.17 -19.27 6.35
CA LYS A 27 11.20 -18.29 5.97
C LYS A 27 11.51 -18.31 4.47
N GLU A 28 11.16 -19.42 3.80
CA GLU A 28 11.46 -19.61 2.38
C GLU A 28 10.24 -19.24 1.53
N PRO A 29 10.33 -18.17 0.72
CA PRO A 29 9.24 -17.78 -0.17
C PRO A 29 9.06 -18.84 -1.28
N ASN A 30 7.82 -19.18 -1.60
CA ASN A 30 7.53 -19.94 -2.80
C ASN A 30 7.51 -19.00 -4.02
N TRP A 31 8.66 -18.81 -4.65
CA TRP A 31 8.84 -17.88 -5.75
C TRP A 31 7.97 -18.19 -6.98
N ILE A 32 7.58 -19.44 -7.18
CA ILE A 32 6.66 -19.83 -8.27
C ILE A 32 5.26 -19.29 -7.99
N LEU A 33 4.78 -19.42 -6.77
CA LEU A 33 3.46 -18.90 -6.37
C LEU A 33 3.47 -17.38 -6.31
N ILE A 34 4.55 -16.78 -5.82
CA ILE A 34 4.73 -15.34 -5.79
C ILE A 34 4.68 -14.77 -7.20
N GLN A 35 5.40 -15.35 -8.16
CA GLN A 35 5.41 -14.89 -9.55
C GLN A 35 4.01 -14.94 -10.20
N LYS A 36 3.17 -15.89 -9.82
CA LYS A 36 1.77 -15.95 -10.31
C LYS A 36 0.92 -14.74 -9.86
N GLN A 37 1.29 -14.08 -8.78
CA GLN A 37 0.59 -12.86 -8.33
C GLN A 37 0.84 -11.68 -9.28
N ASN A 38 1.95 -11.67 -10.01
CA ASN A 38 2.29 -10.59 -10.93
C ASN A 38 1.24 -10.40 -12.03
N SER A 39 0.73 -11.48 -12.61
CA SER A 39 -0.34 -11.38 -13.62
C SER A 39 -1.63 -10.79 -13.05
N ARG A 40 -1.94 -11.08 -11.77
CA ARG A 40 -3.11 -10.50 -11.11
C ARG A 40 -2.91 -9.01 -10.82
N LEU A 41 -1.74 -8.62 -10.37
CA LEU A 41 -1.37 -7.23 -10.13
C LEU A 41 -1.41 -6.42 -11.44
N ASP A 42 -0.84 -6.98 -12.51
CA ASP A 42 -0.86 -6.40 -13.84
C ASP A 42 -2.28 -6.12 -14.33
N ASN A 43 -3.16 -7.10 -14.23
CA ASN A 43 -4.57 -6.94 -14.61
C ASN A 43 -5.29 -5.86 -13.79
N ILE A 44 -5.01 -5.77 -12.49
CA ILE A 44 -5.63 -4.76 -11.62
C ILE A 44 -5.16 -3.37 -12.03
N PHE A 45 -3.85 -3.14 -12.06
CA PHE A 45 -3.31 -1.80 -12.30
C PHE A 45 -3.47 -1.33 -13.74
N THR A 46 -3.45 -2.25 -14.72
CA THR A 46 -3.78 -1.90 -16.11
C THR A 46 -5.23 -1.41 -16.24
N LYS A 47 -6.19 -2.09 -15.62
CA LYS A 47 -7.58 -1.65 -15.62
C LYS A 47 -7.77 -0.32 -14.91
N ILE A 48 -7.14 -0.14 -13.75
CA ILE A 48 -7.18 1.12 -13.02
C ILE A 48 -6.61 2.24 -13.89
N ASN A 49 -5.45 2.03 -14.48
CA ASN A 49 -4.78 3.05 -15.29
C ASN A 49 -5.61 3.51 -16.49
N GLN A 50 -6.39 2.61 -17.10
CA GLN A 50 -7.32 2.93 -18.19
C GLN A 50 -8.49 3.82 -17.74
N GLN A 51 -8.79 3.84 -16.46
CA GLN A 51 -9.92 4.60 -15.88
C GLN A 51 -9.50 5.95 -15.29
N LEU A 52 -8.20 6.14 -15.04
CA LEU A 52 -7.70 7.39 -14.46
C LEU A 52 -7.77 8.54 -15.45
N SER A 53 -8.26 9.70 -15.00
CA SER A 53 -8.27 10.94 -15.82
C SER A 53 -6.85 11.38 -16.22
N ILE A 54 -5.86 11.07 -15.40
CA ILE A 54 -4.42 11.28 -15.67
C ILE A 54 -3.71 9.93 -15.49
N PRO A 55 -3.57 9.16 -16.57
CA PRO A 55 -2.98 7.83 -16.49
C PRO A 55 -1.45 7.89 -16.33
N TYR A 56 -0.92 6.88 -15.68
CA TYR A 56 0.51 6.59 -15.65
C TYR A 56 1.00 6.21 -17.05
N GLN A 57 2.10 6.83 -17.49
CA GLN A 57 2.64 6.65 -18.84
C GLN A 57 3.73 5.57 -18.94
N GLY A 58 4.12 4.96 -17.82
CA GLY A 58 5.11 3.87 -17.79
C GLY A 58 4.53 2.52 -18.19
N ASN A 59 5.37 1.51 -18.19
CA ASN A 59 4.98 0.13 -18.49
C ASN A 59 4.70 -0.64 -17.20
N ILE A 60 3.43 -0.79 -16.84
CA ILE A 60 2.98 -1.43 -15.59
C ILE A 60 3.52 -2.88 -15.49
N SER A 61 3.43 -3.65 -16.56
CA SER A 61 3.91 -5.05 -16.57
C SER A 61 5.42 -5.11 -16.29
N GLN A 62 6.20 -4.23 -16.92
CA GLN A 62 7.64 -4.18 -16.72
C GLN A 62 7.99 -3.71 -15.30
N ASP A 63 7.29 -2.69 -14.78
CA ASP A 63 7.49 -2.21 -13.41
C ASP A 63 7.24 -3.30 -12.36
N ILE A 64 6.21 -4.12 -12.56
CA ILE A 64 5.93 -5.27 -11.70
C ILE A 64 7.08 -6.30 -11.76
N ILE A 65 7.55 -6.62 -12.97
CA ILE A 65 8.65 -7.56 -13.16
C ILE A 65 9.93 -7.04 -12.51
N ASP A 66 10.28 -5.79 -12.74
CA ASP A 66 11.49 -5.18 -12.20
C ASP A 66 11.46 -5.14 -10.66
N THR A 67 10.34 -4.75 -10.08
CA THR A 67 10.16 -4.73 -8.63
C THR A 67 10.23 -6.16 -8.04
N PHE A 68 9.58 -7.13 -8.70
CA PHE A 68 9.68 -8.54 -8.32
C PHE A 68 11.12 -9.05 -8.33
N MET A 69 11.87 -8.73 -9.40
CA MET A 69 13.27 -9.16 -9.52
C MET A 69 14.16 -8.51 -8.45
N GLN A 70 13.94 -7.24 -8.12
CA GLN A 70 14.65 -6.57 -7.02
C GLN A 70 14.37 -7.26 -5.67
N ILE A 71 13.11 -7.51 -5.34
CA ILE A 71 12.72 -8.19 -4.10
C ILE A 71 13.34 -9.58 -4.02
N LYS A 72 13.31 -10.33 -5.12
CA LYS A 72 13.83 -11.71 -5.20
C LYS A 72 15.35 -11.74 -5.10
N ASN A 73 16.04 -10.99 -5.97
CA ASN A 73 17.50 -11.03 -6.08
C ASN A 73 18.19 -10.49 -4.84
N ASN A 74 17.59 -9.52 -4.17
CA ASN A 74 18.12 -8.94 -2.94
C ASN A 74 17.60 -9.64 -1.68
N ASN A 75 16.87 -10.75 -1.83
CA ASN A 75 16.33 -11.56 -0.74
C ASN A 75 15.62 -10.74 0.35
N ILE A 76 14.83 -9.76 -0.06
CA ILE A 76 14.20 -8.79 0.85
C ILE A 76 13.01 -9.41 1.57
N LEU A 77 12.22 -10.24 0.88
CA LEU A 77 10.96 -10.76 1.39
C LEU A 77 11.08 -11.53 2.71
N PRO A 78 12.08 -12.40 2.95
CA PRO A 78 12.24 -13.12 4.23
C PRO A 78 12.53 -12.21 5.44
N ARG A 79 12.99 -10.99 5.21
CA ARG A 79 13.22 -10.01 6.29
C ARG A 79 11.97 -9.21 6.65
N MET A 80 10.90 -9.38 5.91
CA MET A 80 9.67 -8.68 6.19
C MET A 80 8.92 -9.33 7.33
N ARG A 81 8.35 -8.47 8.16
CA ARG A 81 7.46 -8.92 9.23
C ARG A 81 6.19 -9.50 8.60
N ASN A 82 5.97 -10.80 8.76
CA ASN A 82 4.83 -11.47 8.15
C ASN A 82 3.55 -11.40 9.02
N ASN A 83 3.67 -11.19 10.33
CA ASN A 83 2.55 -11.15 11.27
C ASN A 83 1.60 -12.38 11.13
N GLY A 84 2.17 -13.57 10.95
CA GLY A 84 1.42 -14.81 10.73
C GLY A 84 0.81 -14.97 9.33
N ARG A 85 1.19 -14.12 8.36
CA ARG A 85 0.81 -14.24 6.95
C ARG A 85 1.82 -15.09 6.17
N ALA A 86 1.36 -15.72 5.08
CA ALA A 86 2.26 -16.34 4.13
C ALA A 86 3.13 -15.28 3.43
N MET A 87 4.33 -15.66 3.00
CA MET A 87 5.23 -14.75 2.29
C MET A 87 4.60 -14.23 0.99
N GLU A 88 3.78 -15.02 0.34
CA GLU A 88 3.02 -14.67 -0.85
C GLU A 88 2.00 -13.55 -0.58
N ASP A 89 1.35 -13.56 0.59
CA ASP A 89 0.44 -12.50 1.03
C ASP A 89 1.18 -11.21 1.34
N VAL A 90 2.33 -11.35 1.99
CA VAL A 90 3.21 -10.22 2.29
C VAL A 90 3.68 -9.58 1.00
N TYR A 91 4.18 -10.38 0.05
CA TYR A 91 4.59 -9.91 -1.25
C TYR A 91 3.45 -9.18 -1.99
N TYR A 92 2.27 -9.81 -2.07
CA TYR A 92 1.13 -9.24 -2.76
C TYR A 92 0.72 -7.89 -2.16
N SER A 93 0.65 -7.80 -0.83
CA SER A 93 0.31 -6.56 -0.13
C SER A 93 1.33 -5.44 -0.39
N TRP A 94 2.61 -5.79 -0.48
CA TRP A 94 3.67 -4.84 -0.78
C TRP A 94 3.63 -4.35 -2.21
N MET A 95 3.49 -5.28 -3.14
CA MET A 95 3.37 -4.93 -4.55
C MET A 95 2.15 -4.05 -4.83
N LEU A 96 1.04 -4.26 -4.12
CA LEU A 96 -0.10 -3.33 -4.20
C LEU A 96 0.33 -1.91 -3.80
N GLY A 97 1.06 -1.74 -2.71
CA GLY A 97 1.58 -0.44 -2.27
C GLY A 97 2.52 0.19 -3.30
N PHE A 98 3.58 -0.52 -3.69
CA PHE A 98 4.56 -0.02 -4.66
C PHE A 98 3.95 0.35 -6.01
N MET A 99 3.03 -0.46 -6.50
CA MET A 99 2.36 -0.16 -7.76
C MET A 99 1.36 0.98 -7.62
N ALA A 100 0.67 1.11 -6.48
CA ALA A 100 -0.18 2.25 -6.20
C ALA A 100 0.63 3.56 -6.16
N GLU A 101 1.77 3.58 -5.45
CA GLU A 101 2.69 4.72 -5.44
C GLU A 101 3.07 5.15 -6.87
N LYS A 102 3.41 4.21 -7.75
CA LYS A 102 3.78 4.51 -9.14
C LYS A 102 2.59 4.98 -9.98
N VAL A 103 1.54 4.18 -10.02
CA VAL A 103 0.42 4.36 -10.96
C VAL A 103 -0.42 5.59 -10.60
N PHE A 104 -0.59 5.87 -9.31
CA PHE A 104 -1.36 7.03 -8.89
C PHE A 104 -0.55 8.33 -8.78
N THR A 105 0.78 8.31 -8.88
CA THR A 105 1.60 9.53 -8.78
C THR A 105 1.15 10.65 -9.73
N PRO A 106 0.92 10.42 -11.06
CA PRO A 106 0.46 11.48 -11.95
C PRO A 106 -0.91 12.04 -11.55
N PHE A 107 -1.81 11.16 -11.10
CA PHE A 107 -3.14 11.53 -10.62
C PHE A 107 -3.06 12.37 -9.33
N ILE A 108 -2.20 12.00 -8.38
CA ILE A 108 -1.97 12.76 -7.15
C ILE A 108 -1.43 14.16 -7.45
N ILE A 109 -0.45 14.25 -8.36
CA ILE A 109 0.13 15.53 -8.80
C ILE A 109 -0.96 16.46 -9.36
N ASP A 110 -1.81 15.93 -10.24
CA ASP A 110 -2.92 16.70 -10.84
C ASP A 110 -3.92 17.17 -9.77
N LYS A 111 -4.40 16.26 -8.94
CA LYS A 111 -5.46 16.56 -7.96
C LYS A 111 -5.02 17.50 -6.83
N LEU A 112 -3.77 17.45 -6.43
CA LEU A 112 -3.21 18.31 -5.39
C LEU A 112 -2.42 19.52 -5.95
N ILE A 113 -2.34 19.65 -7.27
CA ILE A 113 -1.64 20.74 -7.97
C ILE A 113 -0.17 20.84 -7.49
N LEU A 114 0.52 19.70 -7.53
CA LEU A 114 1.93 19.59 -7.13
C LEU A 114 2.86 19.75 -8.32
N GLY A 115 4.12 20.05 -8.06
CA GLY A 115 5.17 20.11 -9.08
C GLY A 115 5.67 18.72 -9.44
N LYS A 116 6.49 18.13 -8.58
CA LYS A 116 7.10 16.84 -8.80
C LYS A 116 7.11 16.03 -7.51
N LEU A 117 6.58 14.82 -7.56
CA LEU A 117 6.72 13.86 -6.47
C LEU A 117 7.94 12.96 -6.70
N GLU A 118 8.79 12.88 -5.70
CA GLU A 118 9.92 11.97 -5.63
C GLU A 118 9.66 10.94 -4.53
N ARG A 119 10.26 9.75 -4.67
CA ARG A 119 10.20 8.76 -3.60
C ARG A 119 10.85 9.29 -2.33
N ASN A 120 10.20 9.07 -1.21
CA ASN A 120 10.66 9.43 0.12
C ASN A 120 10.56 8.18 1.01
N GLY A 121 11.39 8.08 2.03
CA GLY A 121 11.38 6.91 2.89
C GLY A 121 12.38 5.83 2.51
N GLY A 122 12.49 4.83 3.38
CA GLY A 122 13.59 3.87 3.39
C GLY A 122 13.30 2.52 2.75
N ASP A 123 12.20 2.36 2.03
CA ASP A 123 11.86 1.09 1.36
C ASP A 123 12.72 0.89 0.09
N ASP A 124 14.05 1.02 0.26
CA ASP A 124 15.01 0.80 -0.80
C ASP A 124 15.16 -0.70 -1.09
N LEU A 125 14.71 -1.13 -2.26
CA LEU A 125 14.78 -2.52 -2.71
C LEU A 125 16.13 -2.88 -3.34
N THR A 126 17.07 -1.94 -3.45
CA THR A 126 18.35 -2.18 -4.10
C THR A 126 19.31 -3.01 -3.26
N SER A 127 19.18 -2.96 -1.95
CA SER A 127 20.00 -3.74 -1.02
C SER A 127 19.23 -4.12 0.22
N ILE A 128 19.47 -5.33 0.70
CA ILE A 128 18.94 -5.82 1.97
C ILE A 128 19.50 -5.05 3.16
N ASP A 129 20.69 -4.49 3.05
CA ASP A 129 21.36 -3.76 4.13
C ASP A 129 20.82 -2.32 4.25
N THR A 130 20.39 -1.74 3.12
CA THR A 130 19.78 -0.40 3.08
C THR A 130 18.26 -0.44 3.26
N PHE A 131 17.66 -1.61 3.10
CA PHE A 131 16.23 -1.78 3.29
C PHE A 131 15.82 -1.50 4.74
N LYS A 132 15.08 -0.40 4.93
CA LYS A 132 14.54 0.01 6.24
C LYS A 132 13.09 0.41 6.07
N ARG A 133 12.21 -0.18 6.86
CA ARG A 133 10.84 0.34 6.98
C ARG A 133 10.87 1.57 7.88
N THR A 134 10.60 2.71 7.30
CA THR A 134 10.49 3.98 8.04
C THR A 134 9.02 4.33 8.29
N GLY A 135 8.78 5.24 9.23
CA GLY A 135 7.45 5.84 9.41
C GLY A 135 7.20 7.04 8.49
N GLU A 136 8.15 7.34 7.62
CA GLU A 136 8.07 8.46 6.68
C GLU A 136 6.97 8.24 5.64
N ALA A 137 6.51 9.34 5.05
CA ALA A 137 5.60 9.28 3.91
C ALA A 137 6.31 8.71 2.67
N ASP A 138 5.57 8.10 1.77
CA ASP A 138 6.11 7.37 0.62
C ASP A 138 6.68 8.30 -0.47
N LEU A 139 6.05 9.46 -0.66
CA LEU A 139 6.41 10.44 -1.68
C LEU A 139 6.56 11.85 -1.09
N ILE A 140 7.37 12.70 -1.74
CA ILE A 140 7.58 14.09 -1.34
C ILE A 140 7.70 15.01 -2.55
N ASP A 141 7.00 16.15 -2.50
CA ASP A 141 7.34 17.34 -3.28
C ASP A 141 8.19 18.25 -2.39
N LYS A 142 9.49 18.29 -2.67
CA LYS A 142 10.46 19.07 -1.87
C LYS A 142 10.27 20.57 -2.06
N THR A 143 9.73 21.00 -3.21
CA THR A 143 9.54 22.41 -3.51
C THR A 143 8.35 22.99 -2.75
N ALA A 144 7.26 22.22 -2.70
CA ALA A 144 6.04 22.61 -1.97
C ALA A 144 6.06 22.22 -0.49
N ASP A 145 7.05 21.46 -0.03
CA ASP A 145 7.11 20.80 1.29
C ASP A 145 5.85 19.97 1.60
N VAL A 146 5.41 19.21 0.57
CA VAL A 146 4.24 18.33 0.66
C VAL A 146 4.68 16.88 0.63
N ARG A 147 4.18 16.11 1.57
CA ARG A 147 4.43 14.66 1.71
C ARG A 147 3.15 13.88 1.48
N ILE A 148 3.27 12.74 0.85
CA ILE A 148 2.13 11.86 0.53
C ILE A 148 2.40 10.46 1.09
N ASP A 149 1.51 9.99 1.94
CA ASP A 149 1.45 8.59 2.40
C ASP A 149 0.39 7.89 1.55
N VAL A 150 0.80 6.97 0.68
CA VAL A 150 -0.09 6.29 -0.25
C VAL A 150 -0.63 5.02 0.39
N GLN A 151 -1.93 4.88 0.45
CA GLN A 151 -2.59 3.70 0.98
C GLN A 151 -3.61 3.16 -0.02
N CYS A 152 -3.63 1.85 -0.20
CA CYS A 152 -4.61 1.22 -1.07
C CYS A 152 -5.25 0.01 -0.39
N GLY A 153 -6.50 -0.24 -0.73
CA GLY A 153 -7.27 -1.38 -0.27
C GLY A 153 -8.02 -2.06 -1.40
N THR A 154 -8.21 -3.37 -1.28
CA THR A 154 -8.93 -4.20 -2.26
C THR A 154 -10.37 -4.52 -1.82
N GLY A 155 -10.80 -4.04 -0.64
CA GLY A 155 -12.11 -4.34 -0.07
C GLY A 155 -13.11 -3.19 -0.23
N GLU A 156 -14.39 -3.53 -0.08
CA GLU A 156 -15.43 -2.58 0.29
C GLU A 156 -15.18 -2.21 1.74
N GLY A 157 -14.85 -0.98 2.02
CA GLY A 157 -14.65 -0.58 3.39
C GLY A 157 -13.95 0.74 3.54
N VAL A 158 -14.17 1.31 4.69
CA VAL A 158 -13.57 2.55 5.13
C VAL A 158 -12.06 2.38 5.18
N ALA A 159 -11.33 3.24 4.50
CA ALA A 159 -9.89 3.30 4.67
C ALA A 159 -9.58 3.79 6.08
N THR A 160 -8.61 3.18 6.72
CA THR A 160 -8.28 3.42 8.11
C THR A 160 -6.91 4.08 8.20
N ILE A 161 -6.81 5.21 8.87
CA ILE A 161 -5.57 5.95 9.10
C ILE A 161 -5.05 5.63 10.50
N LYS A 162 -3.80 5.19 10.60
CA LYS A 162 -3.13 4.92 11.87
C LYS A 162 -2.68 6.22 12.54
N LYS A 163 -2.97 6.35 13.84
CA LYS A 163 -2.61 7.53 14.63
C LYS A 163 -1.13 7.90 14.51
N HIS A 164 -0.23 6.92 14.51
CA HIS A 164 1.20 7.21 14.41
C HIS A 164 1.61 7.91 13.10
N LYS A 165 0.84 7.75 12.00
CA LYS A 165 1.05 8.51 10.75
C LYS A 165 0.66 9.97 10.93
N VAL A 166 -0.42 10.23 11.67
CA VAL A 166 -0.84 11.59 12.06
C VAL A 166 0.22 12.24 12.95
N ASP A 167 0.66 11.52 13.99
CA ASP A 167 1.69 12.01 14.92
C ASP A 167 3.01 12.31 14.18
N GLN A 168 3.39 11.48 13.21
CA GLN A 168 4.57 11.70 12.38
C GLN A 168 4.41 12.93 11.48
N ALA A 169 3.24 13.12 10.86
CA ALA A 169 2.96 14.29 10.03
C ALA A 169 3.13 15.60 10.81
N VAL A 170 2.60 15.64 12.04
CA VAL A 170 2.75 16.80 12.94
C VAL A 170 4.21 17.02 13.33
N LYS A 171 4.94 15.94 13.65
CA LYS A 171 6.34 16.01 14.08
C LYS A 171 7.27 16.52 12.99
N VAL A 172 7.04 16.09 11.74
CA VAL A 172 7.92 16.45 10.61
C VAL A 172 7.68 17.88 10.14
N GLY A 173 6.46 18.41 10.35
CA GLY A 173 6.05 19.71 9.83
C GLY A 173 5.72 19.66 8.32
N GLY A 174 5.54 20.84 7.71
CA GLY A 174 5.06 20.93 6.34
C GLY A 174 3.61 20.43 6.19
N THR A 175 3.24 20.00 5.00
CA THR A 175 1.92 19.42 4.74
C THR A 175 2.04 17.94 4.39
N THR A 176 1.29 17.08 5.08
CA THR A 176 1.26 15.63 4.79
C THR A 176 -0.17 15.19 4.49
N TYR A 177 -0.35 14.53 3.37
CA TYR A 177 -1.61 13.89 2.98
C TYR A 177 -1.51 12.37 3.06
N ALA A 178 -2.57 11.73 3.54
CA ALA A 178 -2.85 10.34 3.19
C ALA A 178 -3.62 10.33 1.86
N ALA A 179 -3.06 9.68 0.85
CA ALA A 179 -3.71 9.43 -0.43
C ALA A 179 -4.28 8.01 -0.41
N LEU A 180 -5.59 7.91 -0.29
CA LEU A 180 -6.31 6.65 -0.08
C LEU A 180 -6.97 6.21 -1.39
N PHE A 181 -6.77 4.94 -1.78
CA PHE A 181 -7.32 4.40 -3.02
C PHE A 181 -8.05 3.08 -2.78
N GLY A 182 -9.34 3.04 -3.10
CA GLY A 182 -10.17 1.85 -3.13
C GLY A 182 -10.05 1.15 -4.48
N LEU A 183 -9.13 0.20 -4.63
CA LEU A 183 -8.76 -0.40 -5.92
C LEU A 183 -9.93 -1.14 -6.62
N MET A 184 -10.88 -1.65 -5.85
CA MET A 184 -12.04 -2.38 -6.38
C MET A 184 -13.28 -1.49 -6.52
N THR A 185 -13.34 -0.41 -5.74
CA THR A 185 -14.48 0.52 -5.73
C THR A 185 -14.31 1.68 -6.71
N GLY A 186 -13.09 1.92 -7.19
CA GLY A 186 -12.80 3.06 -8.06
C GLY A 186 -12.84 4.40 -7.33
N THR A 187 -12.53 4.39 -6.03
CA THR A 187 -12.66 5.58 -5.18
C THR A 187 -11.32 6.05 -4.64
N TYR A 188 -11.20 7.35 -4.35
CA TYR A 188 -10.05 7.94 -3.70
C TYR A 188 -10.44 9.00 -2.67
N ALA A 189 -9.56 9.26 -1.71
CA ALA A 189 -9.64 10.41 -0.82
C ALA A 189 -8.24 10.95 -0.53
N PHE A 190 -8.15 12.28 -0.37
CA PHE A 190 -6.96 12.96 0.14
C PHE A 190 -7.28 13.55 1.51
N ILE A 191 -6.62 13.05 2.53
CA ILE A 191 -6.82 13.47 3.92
C ILE A 191 -5.56 14.18 4.41
N LYS A 192 -5.66 15.45 4.74
CA LYS A 192 -4.54 16.20 5.32
C LYS A 192 -4.35 15.76 6.76
N LEU A 193 -3.26 15.04 7.03
CA LEU A 193 -3.00 14.41 8.32
C LEU A 193 -2.76 15.42 9.44
N ASN A 194 -2.18 16.58 9.10
CA ASN A 194 -1.94 17.65 10.07
C ASN A 194 -3.25 18.18 10.67
N ASP A 195 -4.31 18.27 9.87
CA ASP A 195 -5.62 18.77 10.32
C ASP A 195 -6.30 17.76 11.26
N LEU A 196 -6.05 16.44 11.06
CA LEU A 196 -6.60 15.42 11.96
C LEU A 196 -6.13 15.55 13.40
N ASN A 197 -4.87 15.94 13.59
CA ASN A 197 -4.32 16.12 14.93
C ASN A 197 -4.93 17.34 15.66
N GLU A 198 -5.38 18.35 14.92
CA GLU A 198 -5.97 19.56 15.44
C GLU A 198 -7.50 19.44 15.64
N SER A 199 -8.14 18.45 15.02
CA SER A 199 -9.60 18.29 15.06
C SER A 199 -10.07 17.70 16.39
N LYS A 200 -10.97 18.43 17.07
CA LYS A 200 -11.61 17.97 18.31
C LYS A 200 -12.64 16.85 18.08
N ASP A 201 -13.11 16.68 16.86
CA ASP A 201 -14.17 15.74 16.50
C ASP A 201 -13.65 14.38 16.05
N ILE A 202 -12.33 14.21 15.99
CA ILE A 202 -11.71 12.94 15.58
C ILE A 202 -11.37 12.09 16.79
N HIS A 203 -11.97 10.90 16.82
CA HIS A 203 -11.71 9.91 17.85
C HIS A 203 -10.91 8.74 17.27
N PHE A 204 -9.70 8.52 17.81
CA PHE A 204 -8.92 7.33 17.53
C PHE A 204 -9.38 6.20 18.44
N TYR A 205 -9.56 5.00 17.85
CA TYR A 205 -9.92 3.78 18.55
C TYR A 205 -8.83 2.71 18.37
N ALA A 206 -8.77 1.76 19.32
CA ALA A 206 -7.88 0.60 19.21
C ALA A 206 -8.46 -0.40 18.20
N ASN A 207 -7.77 -0.63 17.07
CA ASN A 207 -8.22 -1.55 16.04
C ASN A 207 -7.67 -2.97 16.31
N PRO A 208 -8.52 -3.95 16.66
CA PRO A 208 -8.08 -5.31 16.97
C PRO A 208 -7.40 -6.00 15.78
N SER A 209 -7.81 -5.70 14.55
CA SER A 209 -7.22 -6.27 13.33
C SER A 209 -5.80 -5.76 13.07
N TRP A 210 -5.41 -4.69 13.74
CA TRP A 210 -4.10 -4.07 13.62
C TRP A 210 -3.33 -4.04 14.95
N GLU A 211 -3.39 -5.12 15.69
CA GLU A 211 -2.65 -5.29 16.95
C GLU A 211 -2.99 -4.18 17.98
N ASN A 212 -4.25 -3.76 18.02
CA ASN A 212 -4.75 -2.66 18.86
C ASN A 212 -4.05 -1.32 18.63
N GLN A 213 -3.49 -1.07 17.45
CA GLN A 213 -3.02 0.26 17.10
C GLN A 213 -4.19 1.24 17.07
N LEU A 214 -3.93 2.47 17.53
CA LEU A 214 -4.92 3.53 17.43
C LEU A 214 -5.11 3.95 15.99
N CYS A 215 -6.37 3.96 15.55
CA CYS A 215 -6.78 4.19 14.18
C CYS A 215 -8.01 5.09 14.12
N TRP A 216 -8.20 5.73 12.98
CA TRP A 216 -9.39 6.49 12.64
C TRP A 216 -9.91 6.02 11.27
N ASP A 217 -11.20 5.72 11.21
CA ASP A 217 -11.85 5.34 9.96
C ASP A 217 -12.32 6.58 9.22
N VAL A 218 -11.88 6.70 7.98
CA VAL A 218 -12.22 7.84 7.12
C VAL A 218 -13.68 7.71 6.69
N PRO A 219 -14.52 8.75 6.92
CA PRO A 219 -15.92 8.73 6.53
C PRO A 219 -16.09 8.55 5.01
N GLU A 220 -17.18 7.88 4.63
CA GLU A 220 -17.47 7.57 3.20
C GLU A 220 -17.65 8.83 2.34
N ASP A 221 -18.18 9.91 2.91
CA ASP A 221 -18.38 11.20 2.24
C ASP A 221 -17.08 11.89 1.80
N LYS A 222 -15.94 11.46 2.31
CA LYS A 222 -14.61 11.94 1.88
C LYS A 222 -14.14 11.30 0.58
N PHE A 223 -14.73 10.18 0.19
CA PHE A 223 -14.31 9.47 -1.01
C PHE A 223 -15.02 10.00 -2.26
N LYS A 224 -14.26 10.09 -3.33
CA LYS A 224 -14.70 10.47 -4.68
C LYS A 224 -14.34 9.37 -5.65
N ASN A 225 -15.04 9.30 -6.78
CA ASN A 225 -14.65 8.41 -7.86
C ASN A 225 -13.47 8.99 -8.63
N TRP A 226 -12.52 8.14 -9.08
CA TRP A 226 -11.40 8.59 -9.91
C TRP A 226 -11.68 8.57 -11.40
N TYR A 227 -12.73 7.87 -11.83
CA TYR A 227 -13.23 7.98 -13.18
C TYR A 227 -14.24 9.14 -13.24
N ALA A 228 -14.04 10.02 -14.22
CA ALA A 228 -14.94 11.12 -14.47
C ALA A 228 -16.15 10.61 -15.26
#